data_0f2ea85c4e1d93de1f7c32463ac7ef31
#
_entry.id   0f2ea85c4e1d93de1f7c32463ac7ef31
#
_cell.length_a   1.000
_cell.length_b   1.000
_cell.length_c   1.000
_cell.angle_alpha   90.00
_cell.angle_beta   90.00
_cell.angle_gamma   90.00
#
_symmetry.space_group_name_H-M   'P 1'
#
loop_
_entity.id
_entity.type
_entity.pdbx_description
1 polymer ?
#
loop_
_entity_poly.entity_id
_entity_poly.type
_entity_poly.pdbx_seq_one_letter_code
_entity_poly.pdbx_strand_id
1 'polypeptide(L)'
;MSKATLAVVACTMAVLVAPPAHAYMCPVVIKQAEELIARAERGKTTPESKALLEDARKLVQEARVHHENAKSKKDHDDAIRKARTALGLAEEALKLQAP
;
A
#
# COMPACT_ATOMS: atom_id res chain seq x y z
N MET A 1 27.73 -42.95 -3.88
CA MET A 1 26.53 -43.38 -3.44
C MET A 1 25.81 -42.47 -2.56
N SER A 2 26.20 -42.25 -1.38
CA SER A 2 25.46 -41.41 -0.44
C SER A 2 25.49 -39.94 -0.77
N LYS A 3 26.21 -39.57 -1.74
CA LYS A 3 26.32 -38.16 -2.09
C LYS A 3 25.05 -37.57 -2.67
N ALA A 4 24.27 -38.37 -3.29
CA ALA A 4 23.06 -37.90 -3.93
C ALA A 4 21.99 -37.52 -2.91
N THR A 5 22.05 -38.11 -1.76
CA THR A 5 21.04 -37.85 -0.76
C THR A 5 21.23 -36.53 -0.03
N LEU A 6 22.41 -36.03 -0.04
CA LEU A 6 22.69 -34.78 0.65
C LEU A 6 22.15 -33.56 -0.05
N ALA A 7 22.05 -33.64 -1.34
CA ALA A 7 21.59 -32.52 -2.11
C ALA A 7 20.12 -32.22 -1.94
N VAL A 8 19.36 -33.22 -1.56
CA VAL A 8 17.93 -33.07 -1.45
C VAL A 8 17.49 -32.29 -0.25
N VAL A 9 18.25 -32.36 0.80
CA VAL A 9 17.88 -31.74 2.06
C VAL A 9 17.90 -30.23 2.02
N ALA A 10 18.74 -29.68 1.20
CA ALA A 10 18.89 -28.23 1.14
C ALA A 10 17.72 -27.53 0.52
N CYS A 11 16.95 -28.22 -0.28
CA CYS A 11 15.87 -27.58 -1.02
C CYS A 11 14.63 -27.30 -0.21
N THR A 12 14.47 -27.99 0.88
CA THR A 12 13.22 -27.87 1.63
C THR A 12 13.16 -26.70 2.57
N MET A 13 14.25 -26.00 2.76
CA MET A 13 14.27 -24.95 3.75
C MET A 13 13.78 -23.61 3.24
N ALA A 14 13.72 -23.46 1.97
CA ALA A 14 13.43 -22.16 1.39
C ALA A 14 11.96 -21.77 1.40
N VAL A 15 11.09 -22.70 1.75
CA VAL A 15 9.68 -22.48 1.51
C VAL A 15 8.93 -21.92 2.71
N LEU A 16 9.57 -21.81 3.83
CA LEU A 16 8.83 -21.72 5.04
C LEU A 16 8.48 -20.35 5.54
N VAL A 17 8.91 -19.32 4.89
CA VAL A 17 8.86 -18.05 5.57
C VAL A 17 8.11 -16.98 4.84
N ALA A 18 7.02 -17.30 4.27
CA ALA A 18 6.22 -16.26 3.65
C ALA A 18 5.20 -15.74 4.66
N PRO A 19 5.38 -14.54 5.21
CA PRO A 19 4.36 -13.99 6.09
C PRO A 19 3.09 -13.72 5.29
N PRO A 20 1.94 -13.72 5.93
CA PRO A 20 0.69 -13.42 5.22
C PRO A 20 0.78 -12.02 4.65
N ALA A 21 0.72 -11.95 3.34
CA ALA A 21 0.94 -10.70 2.61
C ALA A 21 -0.03 -9.60 3.03
N HIS A 22 -1.25 -9.98 3.36
CA HIS A 22 -2.29 -8.99 3.68
C HIS A 22 -2.03 -8.21 4.95
N ALA A 23 -1.44 -8.83 5.95
CA ALA A 23 -1.19 -8.17 7.22
C ALA A 23 -0.18 -7.03 7.10
N TYR A 24 0.74 -7.14 6.14
CA TYR A 24 1.79 -6.14 5.95
C TYR A 24 1.47 -5.13 4.87
N MET A 25 0.57 -5.44 3.97
CA MET A 25 0.29 -4.55 2.85
C MET A 25 -0.46 -3.28 3.25
N CYS A 26 -1.36 -3.37 4.21
CA CYS A 26 -2.13 -2.20 4.63
C CYS A 26 -1.26 -1.04 5.08
N PRO A 27 -0.38 -1.21 6.08
CA PRO A 27 0.43 -0.09 6.53
C PRO A 27 1.40 0.40 5.47
N VAL A 28 1.89 -0.49 4.62
CA VAL A 28 2.80 -0.11 3.53
C VAL A 28 2.09 0.77 2.52
N VAL A 29 0.92 0.36 2.07
CA VAL A 29 0.17 1.13 1.06
C VAL A 29 -0.31 2.45 1.63
N ILE A 30 -0.77 2.46 2.87
CA ILE A 30 -1.19 3.69 3.55
C ILE A 30 -0.02 4.67 3.59
N LYS A 31 1.15 4.19 3.98
CA LYS A 31 2.33 5.04 4.04
C LYS A 31 2.74 5.57 2.68
N GLN A 32 2.69 4.74 1.66
CA GLN A 32 2.98 5.16 0.30
C GLN A 32 2.04 6.26 -0.16
N ALA A 33 0.76 6.11 0.14
CA ALA A 33 -0.23 7.12 -0.20
C ALA A 33 0.04 8.43 0.53
N GLU A 34 0.36 8.35 1.81
CA GLU A 34 0.67 9.54 2.60
C GLU A 34 1.90 10.28 2.08
N GLU A 35 2.93 9.54 1.73
CA GLU A 35 4.15 10.13 1.18
C GLU A 35 3.91 10.81 -0.14
N LEU A 36 3.10 10.20 -0.99
CA LEU A 36 2.80 10.75 -2.30
C LEU A 36 1.92 11.99 -2.17
N ILE A 37 0.95 11.97 -1.27
CA ILE A 37 0.12 13.14 -0.97
C ILE A 37 1.01 14.30 -0.50
N ALA A 38 1.90 14.04 0.44
CA ALA A 38 2.80 15.06 0.96
C ALA A 38 3.68 15.64 -0.14
N ARG A 39 4.15 14.78 -1.03
CA ARG A 39 4.97 15.20 -2.17
C ARG A 39 4.18 16.11 -3.11
N ALA A 40 2.95 15.72 -3.42
CA ALA A 40 2.09 16.51 -4.29
C ALA A 40 1.75 17.86 -3.66
N GLU A 41 1.56 17.88 -2.35
CA GLU A 41 1.26 19.12 -1.64
C GLU A 41 2.41 20.12 -1.61
N ARG A 42 3.63 19.62 -1.73
CA ARG A 42 4.80 20.50 -1.81
C ARG A 42 4.99 21.13 -3.19
N GLY A 43 4.32 20.59 -4.18
CA GLY A 43 4.41 21.15 -5.54
C GLY A 43 3.39 22.24 -5.78
N LYS A 44 3.33 22.69 -7.02
CA LYS A 44 2.33 23.68 -7.41
C LYS A 44 0.97 23.02 -7.57
N THR A 45 0.07 23.29 -6.68
CA THR A 45 -1.26 22.71 -6.76
C THR A 45 -2.16 23.54 -7.68
N THR A 46 -2.95 22.85 -8.46
CA THR A 46 -4.02 23.45 -9.25
C THR A 46 -5.34 23.18 -8.55
N PRO A 47 -6.44 23.84 -8.91
CA PRO A 47 -7.74 23.51 -8.30
C PRO A 47 -8.10 22.03 -8.47
N GLU A 48 -7.81 21.44 -9.63
CA GLU A 48 -8.09 20.03 -9.87
C GLU A 48 -7.22 19.12 -9.00
N SER A 49 -5.93 19.42 -8.94
CA SER A 49 -5.03 18.58 -8.14
C SER A 49 -5.38 18.69 -6.65
N LYS A 50 -5.79 19.87 -6.23
CA LYS A 50 -6.16 20.09 -4.84
C LYS A 50 -7.38 19.26 -4.45
N ALA A 51 -8.38 19.21 -5.32
CA ALA A 51 -9.57 18.38 -5.07
C ALA A 51 -9.20 16.91 -4.98
N LEU A 52 -8.32 16.43 -5.86
CA LEU A 52 -7.87 15.04 -5.82
C LEU A 52 -7.10 14.74 -4.54
N LEU A 53 -6.29 15.68 -4.07
CA LEU A 53 -5.54 15.49 -2.84
C LEU A 53 -6.43 15.48 -1.61
N GLU A 54 -7.50 16.27 -1.60
CA GLU A 54 -8.46 16.22 -0.52
C GLU A 54 -9.16 14.86 -0.45
N ASP A 55 -9.58 14.34 -1.62
CA ASP A 55 -10.18 13.02 -1.68
C ASP A 55 -9.19 11.93 -1.26
N ALA A 56 -7.94 12.07 -1.68
CA ALA A 56 -6.91 11.10 -1.31
C ALA A 56 -6.70 11.08 0.21
N ARG A 57 -6.63 12.24 0.84
CA ARG A 57 -6.48 12.33 2.29
C ARG A 57 -7.63 11.68 3.03
N LYS A 58 -8.83 11.92 2.55
CA LYS A 58 -10.02 11.33 3.15
C LYS A 58 -9.96 9.80 3.08
N LEU A 59 -9.59 9.27 1.93
CA LEU A 59 -9.48 7.82 1.74
C LEU A 59 -8.38 7.22 2.59
N VAL A 60 -7.26 7.90 2.74
CA VAL A 60 -6.19 7.44 3.62
C VAL A 60 -6.67 7.36 5.06
N GLN A 61 -7.40 8.38 5.51
CA GLN A 61 -7.94 8.38 6.86
C GLN A 61 -8.93 7.23 7.06
N GLU A 62 -9.80 6.99 6.09
CA GLU A 62 -10.73 5.87 6.14
C GLU A 62 -9.99 4.53 6.13
N ALA A 63 -8.95 4.43 5.32
CA ALA A 63 -8.14 3.21 5.27
C ALA A 63 -7.48 2.94 6.61
N ARG A 64 -7.00 3.98 7.25
CA ARG A 64 -6.36 3.86 8.55
C ARG A 64 -7.33 3.37 9.62
N VAL A 65 -8.50 3.97 9.67
CA VAL A 65 -9.53 3.57 10.62
C VAL A 65 -9.98 2.13 10.35
N HIS A 66 -10.17 1.78 9.09
CA HIS A 66 -10.53 0.42 8.70
C HIS A 66 -9.46 -0.58 9.12
N HIS A 67 -8.20 -0.24 8.91
CA HIS A 67 -7.10 -1.13 9.27
C HIS A 67 -7.03 -1.33 10.79
N GLU A 68 -7.16 -0.27 11.55
CA GLU A 68 -7.10 -0.33 13.02
C GLU A 68 -8.23 -1.15 13.61
N ASN A 69 -9.39 -1.12 12.97
CA ASN A 69 -10.57 -1.83 13.45
C ASN A 69 -10.82 -3.14 12.71
N ALA A 70 -9.89 -3.56 11.87
CA ALA A 70 -10.07 -4.76 11.07
C ALA A 70 -10.10 -6.01 11.94
N LYS A 71 -11.12 -6.83 11.75
CA LYS A 71 -11.29 -8.09 12.45
C LYS A 71 -11.28 -9.29 11.53
N SER A 72 -11.25 -9.06 10.24
CA SER A 72 -11.32 -10.13 9.25
C SER A 72 -10.44 -9.78 8.07
N LYS A 73 -10.19 -10.79 7.23
CA LYS A 73 -9.45 -10.59 6.00
C LYS A 73 -10.15 -9.57 5.09
N LYS A 74 -11.48 -9.62 5.07
CA LYS A 74 -12.25 -8.69 4.26
C LYS A 74 -12.02 -7.24 4.69
N ASP A 75 -11.96 -6.99 5.98
CA ASP A 75 -11.72 -5.65 6.48
C ASP A 75 -10.35 -5.14 6.08
N HIS A 76 -9.33 -6.00 6.14
CA HIS A 76 -7.99 -5.64 5.68
C HIS A 76 -7.98 -5.36 4.18
N ASP A 77 -8.68 -6.19 3.41
CA ASP A 77 -8.74 -6.00 1.96
C ASP A 77 -9.45 -4.69 1.60
N ASP A 78 -10.49 -4.34 2.34
CA ASP A 78 -11.19 -3.07 2.13
C ASP A 78 -10.28 -1.88 2.45
N ALA A 79 -9.50 -1.98 3.51
CA ALA A 79 -8.55 -0.93 3.86
C ALA A 79 -7.48 -0.77 2.78
N ILE A 80 -6.95 -1.88 2.28
CA ILE A 80 -5.96 -1.85 1.21
C ILE A 80 -6.53 -1.20 -0.04
N ARG A 81 -7.77 -1.54 -0.38
CA ARG A 81 -8.42 -0.96 -1.56
C ARG A 81 -8.56 0.55 -1.46
N LYS A 82 -8.96 1.03 -0.29
CA LYS A 82 -9.07 2.47 -0.05
C LYS A 82 -7.72 3.16 -0.15
N ALA A 83 -6.70 2.55 0.43
CA ALA A 83 -5.35 3.10 0.38
C ALA A 83 -4.82 3.14 -1.05
N ARG A 84 -5.08 2.12 -1.84
CA ARG A 84 -4.65 2.08 -3.25
C ARG A 84 -5.38 3.12 -4.08
N THR A 85 -6.65 3.33 -3.80
CA THR A 85 -7.41 4.38 -4.48
C THR A 85 -6.82 5.74 -4.13
N ALA A 86 -6.50 5.97 -2.87
CA ALA A 86 -5.87 7.22 -2.45
C ALA A 86 -4.53 7.43 -3.16
N LEU A 87 -3.73 6.37 -3.27
CA LEU A 87 -2.46 6.41 -3.96
C LEU A 87 -2.65 6.84 -5.42
N GLY A 88 -3.62 6.23 -6.10
CA GLY A 88 -3.93 6.57 -7.49
C GLY A 88 -4.36 8.02 -7.65
N LEU A 89 -5.18 8.52 -6.74
CA LEU A 89 -5.60 9.92 -6.78
C LEU A 89 -4.42 10.87 -6.57
N ALA A 90 -3.51 10.52 -5.67
CA ALA A 90 -2.32 11.33 -5.45
C ALA A 90 -1.40 11.31 -6.67
N GLU A 91 -1.27 10.17 -7.34
CA GLU A 91 -0.51 10.08 -8.58
C GLU A 91 -1.11 10.96 -9.66
N GLU A 92 -2.42 10.94 -9.77
CA GLU A 92 -3.12 11.78 -10.73
C GLU A 92 -2.94 13.26 -10.42
N ALA A 93 -3.01 13.61 -9.13
CA ALA A 93 -2.77 14.98 -8.70
C ALA A 93 -1.38 15.46 -9.09
N LEU A 94 -0.37 14.59 -8.97
CA LEU A 94 0.99 14.93 -9.39
C LEU A 94 1.08 15.19 -10.88
N LYS A 95 0.37 14.41 -11.67
CA LYS A 95 0.36 14.59 -13.13
C LYS A 95 -0.26 15.93 -13.53
N LEU A 96 -1.21 16.40 -12.75
CA LEU A 96 -1.87 17.68 -13.04
C LEU A 96 -1.07 18.88 -12.55
N GLN A 97 -0.03 18.64 -11.79
CA GLN A 97 0.90 19.69 -11.40
C GLN A 97 1.93 19.86 -12.50
N ALA A 98 1.61 20.54 -13.50
CA ALA A 98 2.49 20.66 -14.63
C ALA A 98 3.85 21.23 -14.26
N PRO A 99 4.86 21.01 -15.08
CA PRO A 99 6.24 21.41 -14.82
C PRO A 99 6.42 22.88 -14.60
#